data_d3639fbcaed5c4e0d90b7c2569c6b14c
#
_entry.id   d3639fbcaed5c4e0d90b7c2569c6b14c
#
_cell.length_a   1.000
_cell.length_b   1.000
_cell.length_c   1.000
_cell.angle_alpha   90.00
_cell.angle_beta   90.00
_cell.angle_gamma   90.00
#
_symmetry.space_group_name_H-M   'P 1'
#
loop_
_entity.id
_entity.type
_entity.pdbx_description
1 polymer ?
#
loop_
_entity_poly.entity_id
_entity_poly.type
_entity_poly.pdbx_seq_one_letter_code
_entity_poly.pdbx_strand_id
1 'polypeptide(L)'
;MKILFITSTRLGDGVLSTGALDYFIRKYPEAEITVACGPLVAGIFGQAPRVTRVIALKKEYYALHWYKLWLETIGTEWDVVVDLRNSLMSRLIRAKKSYIWGRQDKQKHKVEQIAAVIDAAPPPAPTLWFNNDALAKAEALVPKGGPVLAIGPAANWPGKTWPAENFIELINRLTAADSILPAARVAVFAAPGEETTAYKVLNAIPAERRIDVIAKASPVIAAAAIQKCALYIGNDSGLMHCAAAVGTPTLGLFGPSWPQLYRPWGEHCAFVSTPETYDQLTSYPGYDQATVTGSLMASLTVTAACAAAVELWKRIPKI
;
A
#
# COMPACT_ATOMS: atom_id res chain seq x y z
N MET A 1 2.57 -22.52 19.88
CA MET A 1 2.27 -21.12 20.28
C MET A 1 1.21 -20.57 19.35
N LYS A 2 0.15 -19.94 19.90
CA LYS A 2 -0.96 -19.40 19.10
C LYS A 2 -0.97 -17.86 19.16
N ILE A 3 -1.01 -17.21 18.00
CA ILE A 3 -1.01 -15.77 17.88
C ILE A 3 -2.27 -15.31 17.12
N LEU A 4 -2.99 -14.35 17.69
CA LEU A 4 -4.06 -13.64 16.97
C LEU A 4 -3.57 -12.24 16.58
N PHE A 5 -3.60 -11.95 15.27
CA PHE A 5 -3.17 -10.68 14.71
C PHE A 5 -4.35 -9.97 14.04
N ILE A 6 -4.84 -8.90 14.64
CA ILE A 6 -6.01 -8.13 14.16
C ILE A 6 -5.52 -6.83 13.53
N THR A 7 -5.83 -6.64 12.26
CA THR A 7 -5.35 -5.48 11.50
C THR A 7 -6.43 -4.83 10.62
N SER A 8 -6.04 -3.94 9.72
CA SER A 8 -6.91 -3.05 8.97
C SER A 8 -7.73 -3.75 7.89
N THR A 9 -8.80 -3.07 7.48
CA THR A 9 -9.63 -3.41 6.33
C THR A 9 -9.19 -2.71 5.05
N ARG A 10 -8.37 -1.65 5.15
CA ARG A 10 -7.84 -0.89 4.01
C ARG A 10 -6.52 -1.50 3.56
N LEU A 11 -6.27 -1.50 2.24
CA LEU A 11 -5.07 -2.10 1.65
C LEU A 11 -3.79 -1.46 2.20
N GLY A 12 -3.66 -0.14 2.15
CA GLY A 12 -2.45 0.55 2.60
C GLY A 12 -2.12 0.29 4.07
N ASP A 13 -3.09 0.46 4.97
CA ASP A 13 -2.89 0.19 6.41
C ASP A 13 -2.58 -1.29 6.68
N GLY A 14 -3.19 -2.22 5.90
CA GLY A 14 -2.88 -3.64 5.98
C GLY A 14 -1.43 -3.92 5.61
N VAL A 15 -0.96 -3.38 4.48
CA VAL A 15 0.44 -3.51 4.03
C VAL A 15 1.40 -2.91 5.05
N LEU A 16 1.12 -1.71 5.58
CA LEU A 16 1.97 -1.09 6.61
C LEU A 16 2.09 -1.92 7.89
N SER A 17 1.14 -2.82 8.16
CA SER A 17 1.18 -3.72 9.32
C SER A 17 1.90 -5.05 9.08
N THR A 18 2.26 -5.39 7.84
CA THR A 18 2.91 -6.66 7.53
C THR A 18 4.27 -6.82 8.18
N GLY A 19 5.01 -5.71 8.38
CA GLY A 19 6.29 -5.74 9.10
C GLY A 19 6.12 -6.19 10.55
N ALA A 20 5.03 -5.79 11.21
CA ALA A 20 4.75 -6.27 12.56
C ALA A 20 4.42 -7.76 12.57
N LEU A 21 3.70 -8.27 11.57
CA LEU A 21 3.47 -9.70 11.43
C LEU A 21 4.78 -10.46 11.19
N ASP A 22 5.64 -9.97 10.31
CA ASP A 22 6.96 -10.56 10.04
C ASP A 22 7.85 -10.60 11.29
N TYR A 23 7.79 -9.55 12.12
CA TYR A 23 8.47 -9.54 13.42
C TYR A 23 8.04 -10.71 14.30
N PHE A 24 6.74 -11.02 14.39
CA PHE A 24 6.25 -12.14 15.17
C PHE A 24 6.58 -13.49 14.53
N ILE A 25 6.56 -13.61 13.20
CA ILE A 25 6.97 -14.81 12.46
C ILE A 25 8.43 -15.15 12.77
N ARG A 26 9.32 -14.16 12.69
CA ARG A 26 10.76 -14.38 13.00
C ARG A 26 11.01 -14.64 14.47
N LYS A 27 10.30 -13.96 15.35
CA LYS A 27 10.46 -14.12 16.80
C LYS A 27 9.95 -15.46 17.30
N TYR A 28 8.95 -16.03 16.66
CA TYR A 28 8.29 -17.28 17.03
C TYR A 28 8.10 -18.19 15.81
N PRO A 29 9.19 -18.83 15.34
CA PRO A 29 9.19 -19.56 14.07
C PRO A 29 8.26 -20.77 14.03
N GLU A 30 7.80 -21.28 15.20
CA GLU A 30 6.85 -22.40 15.32
C GLU A 30 5.43 -21.94 15.70
N ALA A 31 5.13 -20.64 15.64
CA ALA A 31 3.81 -20.15 15.99
C ALA A 31 2.78 -20.48 14.89
N GLU A 32 1.58 -20.80 15.32
CA GLU A 32 0.37 -20.81 14.49
C GLU A 32 -0.29 -19.44 14.58
N ILE A 33 -0.40 -18.75 13.45
CA ILE A 33 -0.89 -17.38 13.42
C ILE A 33 -2.27 -17.34 12.75
N THR A 34 -3.24 -16.79 13.45
CA THR A 34 -4.55 -16.41 12.90
C THR A 34 -4.55 -14.90 12.64
N VAL A 35 -4.83 -14.50 11.41
CA VAL A 35 -4.94 -13.07 11.05
C VAL A 35 -6.40 -12.71 10.85
N ALA A 36 -6.87 -11.66 11.52
CA ALA A 36 -8.18 -11.06 11.31
C ALA A 36 -8.02 -9.70 10.62
N CYS A 37 -8.51 -9.58 9.39
CA CYS A 37 -8.33 -8.39 8.55
C CYS A 37 -9.49 -8.20 7.58
N GLY A 38 -9.51 -7.10 6.83
CA GLY A 38 -10.52 -6.91 5.79
C GLY A 38 -10.35 -7.84 4.58
N PRO A 39 -11.44 -8.09 3.81
CA PRO A 39 -11.40 -8.98 2.66
C PRO A 39 -10.35 -8.58 1.60
N LEU A 40 -10.15 -7.28 1.41
CA LEU A 40 -9.21 -6.75 0.41
C LEU A 40 -7.75 -7.12 0.69
N VAL A 41 -7.37 -7.27 1.96
CA VAL A 41 -6.01 -7.60 2.39
C VAL A 41 -5.83 -9.06 2.80
N ALA A 42 -6.91 -9.83 2.87
CA ALA A 42 -6.88 -11.23 3.31
C ALA A 42 -5.92 -12.08 2.45
N GLY A 43 -5.92 -11.84 1.13
CA GLY A 43 -5.00 -12.53 0.22
C GLY A 43 -3.52 -12.24 0.50
N ILE A 44 -3.16 -11.03 0.95
CA ILE A 44 -1.79 -10.67 1.31
C ILE A 44 -1.36 -11.48 2.55
N PHE A 45 -2.17 -11.47 3.59
CA PHE A 45 -1.85 -12.20 4.84
C PHE A 45 -1.87 -13.71 4.66
N GLY A 46 -2.71 -14.23 3.75
CA GLY A 46 -2.76 -15.66 3.43
C GLY A 46 -1.51 -16.19 2.74
N GLN A 47 -0.61 -15.33 2.27
CA GLN A 47 0.69 -15.73 1.71
C GLN A 47 1.79 -15.76 2.77
N ALA A 48 1.56 -15.18 3.94
CA ALA A 48 2.59 -15.06 4.97
C ALA A 48 2.92 -16.42 5.60
N PRO A 49 4.19 -16.72 5.85
CA PRO A 49 4.59 -17.92 6.56
C PRO A 49 3.90 -18.00 7.94
N ARG A 50 3.63 -19.22 8.40
CA ARG A 50 3.00 -19.48 9.72
C ARG A 50 1.57 -18.95 9.89
N VAL A 51 1.01 -18.27 8.92
CA VAL A 51 -0.42 -17.92 8.92
C VAL A 51 -1.20 -19.16 8.51
N THR A 52 -1.87 -19.77 9.49
CA THR A 52 -2.67 -21.00 9.30
C THR A 52 -4.14 -20.68 9.02
N ARG A 53 -4.59 -19.47 9.40
CA ARG A 53 -5.97 -19.04 9.23
C ARG A 53 -6.05 -17.54 8.98
N VAL A 54 -6.89 -17.14 8.01
CA VAL A 54 -7.27 -15.74 7.80
C VAL A 54 -8.78 -15.60 7.97
N ILE A 55 -9.19 -14.70 8.87
CA ILE A 55 -10.59 -14.33 9.11
C ILE A 55 -10.86 -13.01 8.41
N ALA A 56 -11.63 -13.05 7.32
CA ALA A 56 -11.98 -11.86 6.55
C ALA A 56 -13.15 -11.10 7.18
N LEU A 57 -12.86 -9.97 7.81
CA LEU A 57 -13.82 -9.11 8.50
C LEU A 57 -14.52 -8.18 7.51
N LYS A 58 -15.68 -8.56 7.02
CA LYS A 58 -16.56 -7.69 6.24
C LYS A 58 -17.32 -6.79 7.21
N LYS A 59 -17.24 -5.46 6.99
CA LYS A 59 -17.98 -4.50 7.83
C LYS A 59 -19.49 -4.79 7.77
N GLU A 60 -20.11 -4.93 8.94
CA GLU A 60 -21.55 -5.19 9.10
C GLU A 60 -22.20 -4.11 9.96
N TYR A 61 -23.54 -3.97 9.83
CA TYR A 61 -24.32 -3.09 10.69
C TYR A 61 -24.14 -3.46 12.16
N TYR A 62 -24.27 -2.49 13.05
CA TYR A 62 -24.11 -2.64 14.50
C TYR A 62 -22.79 -3.31 14.93
N ALA A 63 -21.75 -3.22 14.07
CA ALA A 63 -20.45 -3.81 14.34
C ALA A 63 -20.48 -5.34 14.58
N LEU A 64 -21.45 -6.07 14.04
CA LEU A 64 -21.63 -7.52 14.22
C LEU A 64 -20.40 -8.34 13.79
N HIS A 65 -19.59 -7.85 12.86
CA HIS A 65 -18.34 -8.50 12.48
C HIS A 65 -17.36 -8.68 13.66
N TRP A 66 -17.39 -7.78 14.67
CA TRP A 66 -16.58 -7.94 15.88
C TRP A 66 -17.12 -9.02 16.80
N TYR A 67 -18.45 -9.13 16.91
CA TYR A 67 -19.08 -10.21 17.66
C TYR A 67 -18.81 -11.58 17.02
N LYS A 68 -18.89 -11.68 15.71
CA LYS A 68 -18.53 -12.90 14.96
C LYS A 68 -17.07 -13.28 15.21
N LEU A 69 -16.15 -12.32 15.11
CA LEU A 69 -14.73 -12.55 15.40
C LEU A 69 -14.55 -13.03 16.85
N TRP A 70 -15.25 -12.45 17.80
CA TRP A 70 -15.19 -12.88 19.20
C TRP A 70 -15.66 -14.32 19.36
N LEU A 71 -16.77 -14.72 18.77
CA LEU A 71 -17.26 -16.13 18.80
C LEU A 71 -16.22 -17.11 18.20
N GLU A 72 -15.54 -16.70 17.14
CA GLU A 72 -14.54 -17.53 16.46
C GLU A 72 -13.21 -17.65 17.24
N THR A 73 -12.96 -16.78 18.22
CA THR A 73 -11.66 -16.67 18.91
C THR A 73 -11.72 -16.90 20.41
N ILE A 74 -12.90 -16.77 21.06
CA ILE A 74 -13.04 -16.88 22.51
C ILE A 74 -12.69 -18.27 23.08
N GLY A 75 -12.94 -19.33 22.31
CA GLY A 75 -12.64 -20.72 22.70
C GLY A 75 -11.15 -21.07 22.64
N THR A 76 -10.29 -20.14 22.19
CA THR A 76 -8.86 -20.36 22.08
C THR A 76 -8.10 -19.61 23.18
N GLU A 77 -7.15 -20.28 23.84
CA GLU A 77 -6.15 -19.61 24.67
C GLU A 77 -5.01 -19.12 23.79
N TRP A 78 -4.90 -17.78 23.68
CA TRP A 78 -3.89 -17.14 22.86
C TRP A 78 -2.62 -16.88 23.66
N ASP A 79 -1.47 -17.21 23.12
CA ASP A 79 -0.19 -16.81 23.73
C ASP A 79 0.06 -15.32 23.52
N VAL A 80 -0.27 -14.82 22.32
CA VAL A 80 -0.16 -13.40 21.97
C VAL A 80 -1.39 -12.93 21.20
N VAL A 81 -1.90 -11.76 21.57
CA VAL A 81 -2.89 -11.01 20.79
C VAL A 81 -2.31 -9.68 20.38
N VAL A 82 -2.32 -9.40 19.08
CA VAL A 82 -1.97 -8.09 18.51
C VAL A 82 -3.22 -7.48 17.94
N ASP A 83 -3.68 -6.37 18.48
CA ASP A 83 -4.86 -5.67 17.99
C ASP A 83 -4.52 -4.24 17.57
N LEU A 84 -4.29 -4.04 16.29
CA LEU A 84 -4.02 -2.73 15.67
C LEU A 84 -5.30 -1.93 15.38
N ARG A 85 -6.47 -2.45 15.78
CA ARG A 85 -7.77 -1.81 15.58
C ARG A 85 -8.37 -1.26 16.89
N ASN A 86 -7.76 -1.55 18.04
CA ASN A 86 -8.27 -1.20 19.34
C ASN A 86 -9.71 -1.70 19.57
N SER A 87 -9.99 -2.93 19.17
CA SER A 87 -11.31 -3.53 19.31
C SER A 87 -11.61 -3.91 20.76
N LEU A 88 -12.87 -3.81 21.18
CA LEU A 88 -13.28 -4.27 22.52
C LEU A 88 -13.06 -5.79 22.66
N MET A 89 -13.24 -6.56 21.57
CA MET A 89 -13.19 -8.01 21.62
C MET A 89 -11.83 -8.55 22.08
N SER A 90 -10.71 -7.87 21.74
CA SER A 90 -9.38 -8.28 22.17
C SER A 90 -9.18 -8.27 23.70
N ARG A 91 -10.03 -7.51 24.42
CA ARG A 91 -10.06 -7.46 25.89
C ARG A 91 -10.97 -8.50 26.51
N LEU A 92 -11.77 -9.19 25.69
CA LEU A 92 -12.76 -10.19 26.12
C LEU A 92 -12.34 -11.62 25.80
N ILE A 93 -11.14 -11.82 25.28
CA ILE A 93 -10.56 -13.15 24.99
C ILE A 93 -9.37 -13.44 25.90
N ARG A 94 -9.07 -14.72 26.10
CA ARG A 94 -7.94 -15.14 26.95
C ARG A 94 -6.63 -15.01 26.19
N ALA A 95 -5.71 -14.19 26.71
CA ALA A 95 -4.38 -14.00 26.13
C ALA A 95 -3.31 -13.89 27.23
N LYS A 96 -2.15 -14.51 27.04
CA LYS A 96 -1.00 -14.38 27.97
C LYS A 96 -0.36 -13.00 27.82
N LYS A 97 -0.26 -12.49 26.59
CA LYS A 97 0.25 -11.14 26.28
C LYS A 97 -0.60 -10.48 25.21
N SER A 98 -0.91 -9.21 25.41
CA SER A 98 -1.69 -8.42 24.47
C SER A 98 -0.98 -7.12 24.11
N TYR A 99 -0.92 -6.83 22.81
CA TYR A 99 -0.44 -5.60 22.21
C TYR A 99 -1.62 -4.91 21.56
N ILE A 100 -2.15 -3.88 22.19
CA ILE A 100 -3.38 -3.22 21.74
C ILE A 100 -3.08 -1.79 21.33
N TRP A 101 -3.57 -1.40 20.15
CA TRP A 101 -3.45 -0.04 19.65
C TRP A 101 -4.01 0.95 20.65
N GLY A 102 -3.19 1.88 21.12
CA GLY A 102 -3.54 2.96 22.02
C GLY A 102 -3.32 4.33 21.38
N ARG A 103 -3.11 5.33 22.23
CA ARG A 103 -2.74 6.68 21.78
C ARG A 103 -1.36 6.63 21.13
N GLN A 104 -1.26 7.17 19.91
CA GLN A 104 -0.03 7.22 19.13
C GLN A 104 0.43 8.66 18.89
N ASP A 105 1.73 8.80 18.69
CA ASP A 105 2.33 10.05 18.25
C ASP A 105 2.00 10.31 16.77
N LYS A 106 1.19 11.32 16.51
CA LYS A 106 0.75 11.69 15.16
C LYS A 106 1.86 12.33 14.30
N GLN A 107 3.03 12.60 14.85
CA GLN A 107 4.18 13.10 14.10
C GLN A 107 5.03 11.95 13.52
N LYS A 108 4.86 10.73 14.04
CA LYS A 108 5.62 9.55 13.60
C LYS A 108 4.90 8.83 12.45
N HIS A 109 5.71 8.24 11.57
CA HIS A 109 5.19 7.40 10.48
C HIS A 109 4.38 6.22 11.02
N LYS A 110 3.39 5.75 10.23
CA LYS A 110 2.50 4.66 10.64
C LYS A 110 3.24 3.38 11.02
N VAL A 111 4.35 3.06 10.34
CA VAL A 111 5.22 1.91 10.66
C VAL A 111 5.85 2.07 12.04
N GLU A 112 6.31 3.27 12.39
CA GLU A 112 6.89 3.56 13.71
C GLU A 112 5.83 3.50 14.82
N GLN A 113 4.61 3.97 14.52
CA GLN A 113 3.48 3.86 15.45
C GLN A 113 3.13 2.38 15.72
N ILE A 114 3.10 1.54 14.67
CA ILE A 114 2.85 0.11 14.79
C ILE A 114 3.97 -0.56 15.59
N ALA A 115 5.23 -0.21 15.32
CA ALA A 115 6.39 -0.72 16.06
C ALA A 115 6.31 -0.40 17.55
N ALA A 116 5.88 0.81 17.91
CA ALA A 116 5.68 1.21 19.30
C ALA A 116 4.59 0.37 20.00
N VAL A 117 3.54 -0.05 19.29
CA VAL A 117 2.50 -0.92 19.87
C VAL A 117 3.05 -2.27 20.27
N ILE A 118 3.97 -2.83 19.48
CA ILE A 118 4.53 -4.17 19.68
C ILE A 118 5.90 -4.19 20.38
N ASP A 119 6.34 -3.04 20.90
CA ASP A 119 7.65 -2.86 21.57
C ASP A 119 8.84 -3.29 20.67
N ALA A 120 8.76 -3.00 19.35
CA ALA A 120 9.80 -3.37 18.40
C ALA A 120 10.70 -2.19 18.04
N ALA A 121 12.02 -2.38 18.15
CA ALA A 121 13.02 -1.45 17.70
C ALA A 121 14.21 -2.20 17.07
N PRO A 122 14.66 -1.85 15.87
CA PRO A 122 14.12 -0.80 14.99
C PRO A 122 12.71 -1.16 14.47
N PRO A 123 11.94 -0.18 13.95
CA PRO A 123 10.64 -0.45 13.35
C PRO A 123 10.73 -1.48 12.22
N PRO A 124 9.97 -2.60 12.30
CA PRO A 124 10.02 -3.63 11.27
C PRO A 124 9.41 -3.12 9.97
N ALA A 125 10.19 -3.19 8.88
CA ALA A 125 9.75 -2.74 7.57
C ALA A 125 8.60 -3.61 7.03
N PRO A 126 7.58 -3.02 6.39
CA PRO A 126 6.57 -3.77 5.66
C PRO A 126 7.20 -4.72 4.65
N THR A 127 6.67 -5.93 4.57
CA THR A 127 7.11 -6.96 3.62
C THR A 127 5.92 -7.75 3.09
N LEU A 128 6.03 -8.31 1.91
CA LEU A 128 5.00 -9.13 1.30
C LEU A 128 5.58 -10.49 0.90
N TRP A 129 4.73 -11.49 0.92
CA TRP A 129 5.07 -12.87 0.57
C TRP A 129 4.27 -13.31 -0.65
N PHE A 130 4.86 -14.16 -1.47
CA PHE A 130 4.23 -14.65 -2.69
C PHE A 130 4.44 -16.16 -2.83
N ASN A 131 3.40 -16.87 -3.16
CA ASN A 131 3.50 -18.24 -3.62
C ASN A 131 3.81 -18.31 -5.13
N ASN A 132 4.12 -19.51 -5.62
CA ASN A 132 4.46 -19.72 -7.02
C ASN A 132 3.33 -19.34 -8.00
N ASP A 133 2.07 -19.51 -7.61
CA ASP A 133 0.91 -19.13 -8.43
C ASP A 133 0.83 -17.60 -8.60
N ALA A 134 1.01 -16.85 -7.51
CA ALA A 134 1.04 -15.38 -7.57
C ALA A 134 2.21 -14.87 -8.43
N LEU A 135 3.39 -15.48 -8.30
CA LEU A 135 4.57 -15.14 -9.11
C LEU A 135 4.35 -15.47 -10.59
N ALA A 136 3.77 -16.61 -10.91
CA ALA A 136 3.47 -16.98 -12.30
C ALA A 136 2.44 -16.05 -12.94
N LYS A 137 1.39 -15.66 -12.22
CA LYS A 137 0.40 -14.68 -12.69
C LYS A 137 1.01 -13.29 -12.86
N ALA A 138 1.89 -12.88 -11.96
CA ALA A 138 2.63 -11.62 -12.09
C ALA A 138 3.56 -11.61 -13.32
N GLU A 139 4.23 -12.74 -13.61
CA GLU A 139 5.04 -12.91 -14.82
C GLU A 139 4.22 -12.79 -16.10
N ALA A 140 3.01 -13.35 -16.11
CA ALA A 140 2.09 -13.24 -17.25
C ALA A 140 1.61 -11.80 -17.48
N LEU A 141 1.42 -11.02 -16.40
CA LEU A 141 1.01 -9.61 -16.48
C LEU A 141 2.14 -8.68 -16.88
N VAL A 142 3.33 -8.88 -16.30
CA VAL A 142 4.54 -8.10 -16.58
C VAL A 142 5.64 -9.04 -17.08
N PRO A 143 5.60 -9.45 -18.37
CA PRO A 143 6.57 -10.38 -18.93
C PRO A 143 7.99 -9.83 -18.90
N LYS A 144 8.98 -10.71 -18.88
CA LYS A 144 10.40 -10.36 -19.03
C LYS A 144 10.63 -9.49 -20.26
N GLY A 145 11.60 -8.61 -20.17
CA GLY A 145 11.96 -7.66 -21.24
C GLY A 145 12.74 -6.49 -20.68
N GLY A 146 12.76 -5.37 -21.39
CA GLY A 146 13.41 -4.13 -20.91
C GLY A 146 12.76 -3.56 -19.65
N PRO A 147 13.32 -2.48 -19.10
CA PRO A 147 12.82 -1.88 -17.86
C PRO A 147 11.34 -1.49 -17.97
N VAL A 148 10.62 -1.58 -16.85
CA VAL A 148 9.21 -1.23 -16.75
C VAL A 148 9.03 -0.11 -15.74
N LEU A 149 8.39 0.98 -16.17
CA LEU A 149 7.89 2.03 -15.29
C LEU A 149 6.45 1.65 -14.86
N ALA A 150 6.23 1.43 -13.58
CA ALA A 150 4.90 1.17 -13.02
C ALA A 150 4.23 2.48 -12.62
N ILE A 151 2.99 2.67 -13.04
CA ILE A 151 2.19 3.87 -12.76
C ILE A 151 0.89 3.48 -12.04
N GLY A 152 0.64 4.07 -10.88
CA GLY A 152 -0.62 4.00 -10.13
C GLY A 152 -1.37 5.34 -10.19
N PRO A 153 -2.12 5.62 -11.29
CA PRO A 153 -2.66 6.96 -11.53
C PRO A 153 -3.96 7.25 -10.78
N ALA A 154 -4.50 6.27 -10.08
CA ALA A 154 -5.76 6.38 -9.37
C ALA A 154 -5.59 6.25 -7.84
N ALA A 155 -6.61 6.67 -7.12
CA ALA A 155 -6.75 6.49 -5.68
C ALA A 155 -8.23 6.29 -5.35
N ASN A 156 -8.52 5.75 -4.17
CA ASN A 156 -9.89 5.51 -3.70
C ASN A 156 -10.73 6.76 -3.44
N TRP A 157 -10.18 7.94 -3.70
CA TRP A 157 -10.84 9.23 -3.55
C TRP A 157 -10.35 10.22 -4.61
N PRO A 158 -11.25 10.87 -5.37
CA PRO A 158 -10.87 11.78 -6.46
C PRO A 158 -9.91 12.90 -6.03
N GLY A 159 -10.09 13.48 -4.83
CA GLY A 159 -9.24 14.54 -4.33
C GLY A 159 -7.75 14.18 -4.23
N LYS A 160 -7.42 12.91 -4.05
CA LYS A 160 -6.04 12.38 -4.02
C LYS A 160 -5.51 11.95 -5.40
N THR A 161 -6.29 12.11 -6.44
CA THR A 161 -5.92 11.64 -7.78
C THR A 161 -5.26 12.77 -8.54
N TRP A 162 -3.97 12.65 -8.82
CA TRP A 162 -3.26 13.61 -9.66
C TRP A 162 -3.81 13.55 -11.10
N PRO A 163 -3.95 14.69 -11.81
CA PRO A 163 -4.52 14.70 -13.16
C PRO A 163 -3.84 13.72 -14.11
N ALA A 164 -4.64 13.01 -14.93
CA ALA A 164 -4.14 12.01 -15.86
C ALA A 164 -3.15 12.60 -16.86
N GLU A 165 -3.39 13.81 -17.31
CA GLU A 165 -2.55 14.58 -18.24
C GLU A 165 -1.14 14.79 -17.67
N ASN A 166 -1.05 15.03 -16.37
CA ASN A 166 0.23 15.20 -15.68
C ASN A 166 1.00 13.87 -15.60
N PHE A 167 0.32 12.74 -15.37
CA PHE A 167 0.95 11.42 -15.46
C PHE A 167 1.47 11.13 -16.86
N ILE A 168 0.69 11.47 -17.91
CA ILE A 168 1.09 11.29 -19.30
C ILE A 168 2.35 12.10 -19.61
N GLU A 169 2.38 13.36 -19.22
CA GLU A 169 3.55 14.21 -19.41
C GLU A 169 4.77 13.71 -18.63
N LEU A 170 4.57 13.27 -17.37
CA LEU A 170 5.64 12.69 -16.55
C LEU A 170 6.23 11.43 -17.21
N ILE A 171 5.38 10.51 -17.68
CA ILE A 171 5.80 9.29 -18.40
C ILE A 171 6.66 9.67 -19.61
N ASN A 172 6.20 10.62 -20.44
CA ASN A 172 6.92 11.06 -21.63
C ASN A 172 8.31 11.62 -21.27
N ARG A 173 8.41 12.45 -20.22
CA ARG A 173 9.69 13.00 -19.75
C ARG A 173 10.64 11.92 -19.23
N LEU A 174 10.14 10.97 -18.43
CA LEU A 174 10.95 9.93 -17.79
C LEU A 174 11.38 8.82 -18.77
N THR A 175 10.69 8.67 -19.91
CA THR A 175 10.98 7.65 -20.92
C THR A 175 11.57 8.23 -22.21
N ALA A 176 11.89 9.52 -22.24
CA ALA A 176 12.63 10.15 -23.34
C ALA A 176 14.03 9.55 -23.50
N ALA A 177 14.63 9.69 -24.68
CA ALA A 177 15.90 9.03 -25.03
C ALA A 177 17.06 9.37 -24.09
N ASP A 178 17.08 10.58 -23.56
CA ASP A 178 18.10 11.14 -22.66
C ASP A 178 17.69 11.12 -21.16
N SER A 179 16.63 10.39 -20.84
CA SER A 179 16.08 10.34 -19.47
C SER A 179 16.49 9.08 -18.70
N ILE A 180 15.92 8.91 -17.49
CA ILE A 180 16.30 7.82 -16.54
C ILE A 180 15.86 6.44 -16.99
N LEU A 181 14.79 6.33 -17.78
CA LEU A 181 14.21 5.06 -18.26
C LEU A 181 13.93 5.13 -19.78
N PRO A 182 14.95 5.31 -20.64
CA PRO A 182 14.74 5.52 -22.06
C PRO A 182 13.97 4.36 -22.68
N ALA A 183 12.92 4.69 -23.44
CA ALA A 183 12.03 3.76 -24.12
C ALA A 183 11.43 2.64 -23.23
N ALA A 184 11.37 2.82 -21.93
CA ALA A 184 10.81 1.83 -21.00
C ALA A 184 9.37 1.47 -21.36
N ARG A 185 9.02 0.21 -21.14
CA ARG A 185 7.60 -0.20 -21.11
C ARG A 185 6.91 0.44 -19.90
N VAL A 186 5.62 0.66 -20.00
CA VAL A 186 4.86 1.32 -18.93
C VAL A 186 3.68 0.42 -18.52
N ALA A 187 3.70 -0.02 -17.27
CA ALA A 187 2.63 -0.79 -16.67
C ALA A 187 1.69 0.12 -15.86
N VAL A 188 0.42 0.15 -16.23
CA VAL A 188 -0.58 0.96 -15.51
C VAL A 188 -1.41 0.04 -14.61
N PHE A 189 -1.39 0.38 -13.31
CA PHE A 189 -2.06 -0.36 -12.26
C PHE A 189 -3.24 0.43 -11.71
N ALA A 190 -4.39 -0.18 -11.59
CA ALA A 190 -5.57 0.39 -10.93
C ALA A 190 -6.46 -0.72 -10.38
N ALA A 191 -7.22 -0.41 -9.33
CA ALA A 191 -8.23 -1.31 -8.78
C ALA A 191 -9.53 -1.25 -9.60
N PRO A 192 -10.41 -2.26 -9.50
CA PRO A 192 -11.77 -2.16 -10.01
C PRO A 192 -12.48 -0.91 -9.47
N GLY A 193 -13.12 -0.16 -10.37
CA GLY A 193 -13.76 1.13 -10.10
C GLY A 193 -12.89 2.35 -10.37
N GLU A 194 -11.60 2.16 -10.69
CA GLU A 194 -10.62 3.22 -10.97
C GLU A 194 -10.23 3.30 -12.46
N GLU A 195 -10.93 2.56 -13.32
CA GLU A 195 -10.56 2.33 -14.73
C GLU A 195 -10.53 3.61 -15.56
N THR A 196 -11.44 4.54 -15.32
CA THR A 196 -11.59 5.74 -16.16
C THR A 196 -10.31 6.56 -16.23
N THR A 197 -9.70 6.88 -15.10
CA THR A 197 -8.44 7.62 -15.04
C THR A 197 -7.27 6.78 -15.55
N ALA A 198 -7.24 5.49 -15.20
CA ALA A 198 -6.17 4.60 -15.57
C ALA A 198 -6.09 4.37 -17.09
N TYR A 199 -7.22 4.16 -17.76
CA TYR A 199 -7.24 4.00 -19.22
C TYR A 199 -6.90 5.29 -19.97
N LYS A 200 -7.21 6.49 -19.42
CA LYS A 200 -6.72 7.74 -20.03
C LYS A 200 -5.20 7.75 -20.13
N VAL A 201 -4.52 7.35 -19.04
CA VAL A 201 -3.06 7.27 -19.00
C VAL A 201 -2.56 6.15 -19.91
N LEU A 202 -3.11 4.93 -19.82
CA LEU A 202 -2.67 3.80 -20.62
C LEU A 202 -2.78 4.07 -22.12
N ASN A 203 -3.91 4.65 -22.56
CA ASN A 203 -4.18 4.89 -23.98
C ASN A 203 -3.27 5.96 -24.62
N ALA A 204 -2.67 6.82 -23.82
CA ALA A 204 -1.69 7.79 -24.28
C ALA A 204 -0.27 7.21 -24.50
N ILE A 205 -0.01 5.99 -24.02
CA ILE A 205 1.28 5.32 -24.21
C ILE A 205 1.27 4.58 -25.56
N PRO A 206 2.35 4.56 -26.34
CA PRO A 206 2.47 3.76 -27.56
C PRO A 206 2.13 2.28 -27.31
N ALA A 207 1.38 1.65 -28.21
CA ALA A 207 0.82 0.32 -28.03
C ALA A 207 1.87 -0.75 -27.69
N GLU A 208 3.02 -0.67 -28.32
CA GLU A 208 4.15 -1.60 -28.17
C GLU A 208 4.85 -1.50 -26.80
N ARG A 209 4.61 -0.43 -26.04
CA ARG A 209 5.17 -0.20 -24.71
C ARG A 209 4.15 -0.37 -23.57
N ARG A 210 2.88 -0.58 -23.88
CA ARG A 210 1.80 -0.70 -22.89
C ARG A 210 1.83 -2.03 -22.17
N ILE A 211 1.63 -1.99 -20.87
CA ILE A 211 1.30 -3.15 -20.04
C ILE A 211 0.05 -2.81 -19.25
N ASP A 212 -1.05 -3.47 -19.57
CA ASP A 212 -2.35 -3.22 -18.97
C ASP A 212 -2.61 -4.16 -17.78
N VAL A 213 -2.54 -3.60 -16.55
CA VAL A 213 -2.83 -4.29 -15.29
C VAL A 213 -4.07 -3.70 -14.59
N ILE A 214 -4.85 -2.89 -15.32
CA ILE A 214 -6.04 -2.20 -14.81
C ILE A 214 -7.13 -3.22 -14.49
N ALA A 215 -7.55 -3.31 -13.23
CA ALA A 215 -8.58 -4.23 -12.72
C ALA A 215 -8.35 -5.73 -13.04
N LYS A 216 -7.11 -6.13 -13.40
CA LYS A 216 -6.76 -7.50 -13.81
C LYS A 216 -6.08 -8.34 -12.74
N ALA A 217 -5.74 -7.73 -11.60
CA ALA A 217 -4.95 -8.37 -10.57
C ALA A 217 -5.56 -8.18 -9.18
N SER A 218 -5.54 -9.22 -8.36
CA SER A 218 -5.73 -9.05 -6.92
C SER A 218 -4.57 -8.26 -6.32
N PRO A 219 -4.71 -7.65 -5.12
CA PRO A 219 -3.61 -6.90 -4.49
C PRO A 219 -2.30 -7.68 -4.38
N VAL A 220 -2.35 -8.99 -4.12
CA VAL A 220 -1.17 -9.88 -4.08
C VAL A 220 -0.48 -9.94 -5.43
N ILE A 221 -1.25 -10.22 -6.50
CA ILE A 221 -0.71 -10.35 -7.85
C ILE A 221 -0.20 -9.01 -8.36
N ALA A 222 -0.92 -7.91 -8.07
CA ALA A 222 -0.47 -6.57 -8.42
C ALA A 222 0.86 -6.22 -7.73
N ALA A 223 1.01 -6.53 -6.43
CA ALA A 223 2.26 -6.34 -5.70
C ALA A 223 3.42 -7.17 -6.28
N ALA A 224 3.18 -8.44 -6.60
CA ALA A 224 4.18 -9.30 -7.24
C ALA A 224 4.55 -8.80 -8.66
N ALA A 225 3.58 -8.25 -9.40
CA ALA A 225 3.84 -7.64 -10.71
C ALA A 225 4.65 -6.33 -10.58
N ILE A 226 4.35 -5.48 -9.59
CA ILE A 226 5.11 -4.26 -9.28
C ILE A 226 6.56 -4.61 -8.89
N GLN A 227 6.80 -5.71 -8.18
CA GLN A 227 8.15 -6.17 -7.83
C GLN A 227 9.06 -6.37 -9.06
N LYS A 228 8.47 -6.61 -10.23
CA LYS A 228 9.19 -6.78 -11.50
C LYS A 228 9.51 -5.46 -12.21
N CYS A 229 9.02 -4.34 -11.67
CA CYS A 229 9.18 -3.03 -12.28
C CYS A 229 10.43 -2.30 -11.74
N ALA A 230 11.03 -1.48 -12.57
CA ALA A 230 12.24 -0.73 -12.23
C ALA A 230 11.96 0.47 -11.30
N LEU A 231 10.78 1.07 -11.44
CA LEU A 231 10.33 2.23 -10.67
C LEU A 231 8.80 2.21 -10.60
N TYR A 232 8.24 2.55 -9.45
CA TYR A 232 6.82 2.81 -9.26
C TYR A 232 6.58 4.29 -8.96
N ILE A 233 5.62 4.90 -9.64
CA ILE A 233 5.13 6.26 -9.34
C ILE A 233 3.61 6.22 -9.24
N GLY A 234 3.06 6.76 -8.17
CA GLY A 234 1.60 6.80 -8.02
C GLY A 234 1.14 7.66 -6.85
N ASN A 235 -0.16 7.89 -6.81
CA ASN A 235 -0.79 8.63 -5.73
C ASN A 235 -0.65 7.90 -4.37
N ASP A 236 -0.87 8.62 -3.26
CA ASP A 236 -1.02 8.03 -1.92
C ASP A 236 -2.17 7.00 -1.92
N SER A 237 -1.83 5.76 -2.16
CA SER A 237 -2.74 4.63 -2.34
C SER A 237 -2.18 3.33 -1.77
N GLY A 238 -3.04 2.29 -1.67
CA GLY A 238 -2.59 0.97 -1.23
C GLY A 238 -1.52 0.35 -2.13
N LEU A 239 -1.55 0.60 -3.44
CA LEU A 239 -0.55 0.09 -4.39
C LEU A 239 0.83 0.74 -4.19
N MET A 240 0.87 2.02 -3.82
CA MET A 240 2.13 2.69 -3.45
C MET A 240 2.79 1.99 -2.26
N HIS A 241 2.01 1.63 -1.24
CA HIS A 241 2.55 0.87 -0.10
C HIS A 241 2.98 -0.55 -0.48
N CYS A 242 2.24 -1.20 -1.40
CA CYS A 242 2.65 -2.50 -1.95
C CYS A 242 4.01 -2.38 -2.66
N ALA A 243 4.19 -1.36 -3.51
CA ALA A 243 5.43 -1.12 -4.24
C ALA A 243 6.63 -0.95 -3.29
N ALA A 244 6.47 -0.13 -2.26
CA ALA A 244 7.49 0.06 -1.23
C ALA A 244 7.79 -1.23 -0.46
N ALA A 245 6.75 -2.01 -0.09
CA ALA A 245 6.89 -3.23 0.70
C ALA A 245 7.55 -4.39 -0.08
N VAL A 246 7.50 -4.39 -1.41
CA VAL A 246 8.21 -5.37 -2.25
C VAL A 246 9.61 -4.92 -2.68
N GLY A 247 10.05 -3.76 -2.19
CA GLY A 247 11.38 -3.21 -2.47
C GLY A 247 11.52 -2.53 -3.84
N THR A 248 10.43 -2.34 -4.58
CA THR A 248 10.47 -1.55 -5.82
C THR A 248 10.72 -0.08 -5.47
N PRO A 249 11.69 0.58 -6.12
CA PRO A 249 11.88 2.02 -5.96
C PRO A 249 10.54 2.76 -6.14
N THR A 250 10.15 3.57 -5.15
CA THR A 250 8.78 4.09 -5.09
C THR A 250 8.76 5.59 -4.85
N LEU A 251 8.12 6.33 -5.78
CA LEU A 251 7.78 7.73 -5.61
C LEU A 251 6.28 7.88 -5.34
N GLY A 252 5.93 8.36 -4.15
CA GLY A 252 4.56 8.70 -3.78
C GLY A 252 4.22 10.15 -4.12
N LEU A 253 3.06 10.39 -4.73
CA LEU A 253 2.52 11.71 -5.03
C LEU A 253 1.45 12.07 -3.99
N PHE A 254 1.61 13.21 -3.32
CA PHE A 254 0.79 13.62 -2.19
C PHE A 254 0.11 14.96 -2.44
N GLY A 255 -1.11 15.08 -1.94
CA GLY A 255 -1.89 16.31 -1.88
C GLY A 255 -2.64 16.34 -0.56
N PRO A 256 -3.99 16.15 -0.55
CA PRO A 256 -4.82 16.16 0.66
C PRO A 256 -4.61 14.90 1.51
N SER A 257 -3.37 14.68 1.94
CA SER A 257 -2.97 13.60 2.87
C SER A 257 -1.68 14.00 3.59
N TRP A 258 -1.29 13.23 4.60
CA TRP A 258 -0.14 13.52 5.47
C TRP A 258 1.07 12.64 5.12
N PRO A 259 2.06 13.15 4.37
CA PRO A 259 3.26 12.37 4.01
C PRO A 259 4.04 11.90 5.24
N GLN A 260 4.08 12.68 6.32
CA GLN A 260 4.74 12.28 7.56
C GLN A 260 4.18 10.97 8.13
N LEU A 261 2.89 10.69 7.91
CA LEU A 261 2.24 9.46 8.37
C LEU A 261 2.30 8.32 7.36
N TYR A 262 2.19 8.64 6.06
CA TYR A 262 1.86 7.66 5.01
C TYR A 262 2.79 7.66 3.80
N ARG A 263 3.93 8.42 3.81
CA ARG A 263 4.89 8.29 2.69
C ARG A 263 5.31 6.83 2.51
N PRO A 264 5.74 6.40 1.31
CA PRO A 264 6.22 5.05 1.12
C PRO A 264 7.43 4.79 2.04
N TRP A 265 7.43 3.62 2.70
CA TRP A 265 8.44 3.25 3.70
C TRP A 265 9.55 2.43 3.06
N GLY A 266 10.79 2.88 3.19
CA GLY A 266 11.97 2.17 2.72
C GLY A 266 13.08 3.13 2.26
N GLU A 267 14.27 2.59 2.11
CA GLU A 267 15.47 3.34 1.67
C GLU A 267 15.34 3.86 0.24
N HIS A 268 14.74 3.04 -0.64
CA HIS A 268 14.51 3.38 -2.05
C HIS A 268 13.13 4.00 -2.27
N CYS A 269 12.68 4.81 -1.32
CA CYS A 269 11.41 5.49 -1.36
C CYS A 269 11.57 7.00 -1.25
N ALA A 270 10.69 7.72 -1.96
CA ALA A 270 10.59 9.17 -1.90
C ALA A 270 9.12 9.60 -2.01
N PHE A 271 8.86 10.85 -1.71
CA PHE A 271 7.58 11.47 -1.99
C PHE A 271 7.76 12.91 -2.48
N VAL A 272 6.76 13.40 -3.16
CA VAL A 272 6.60 14.81 -3.50
C VAL A 272 5.15 15.21 -3.25
N SER A 273 4.95 16.42 -2.76
CA SER A 273 3.63 16.93 -2.38
C SER A 273 3.27 18.18 -3.15
N THR A 274 1.97 18.49 -3.19
CA THR A 274 1.49 19.84 -3.48
C THR A 274 2.17 20.85 -2.56
N PRO A 275 2.36 22.11 -2.98
CA PRO A 275 2.88 23.16 -2.11
C PRO A 275 1.93 23.48 -0.94
N GLU A 276 0.63 23.26 -1.12
CA GLU A 276 -0.37 23.44 -0.05
C GLU A 276 -0.36 22.29 0.93
N THR A 277 -0.62 22.61 2.19
CA THR A 277 -0.82 21.61 3.26
C THR A 277 -2.19 20.94 3.16
N TYR A 278 -2.37 19.82 3.88
CA TYR A 278 -3.68 19.17 4.01
C TYR A 278 -4.77 20.16 4.42
N ASP A 279 -4.52 20.99 5.44
CA ASP A 279 -5.51 21.95 5.95
C ASP A 279 -5.85 23.02 4.90
N GLN A 280 -4.87 23.53 4.16
CA GLN A 280 -5.12 24.48 3.09
C GLN A 280 -5.97 23.90 1.96
N LEU A 281 -5.78 22.62 1.64
CA LEU A 281 -6.56 21.92 0.60
C LEU A 281 -7.96 21.53 1.05
N THR A 282 -8.22 21.45 2.37
CA THR A 282 -9.47 20.89 2.92
C THR A 282 -10.25 21.83 3.83
N SER A 283 -9.78 23.07 4.05
CA SER A 283 -10.43 24.03 4.97
C SER A 283 -11.17 25.15 4.26
N TYR A 284 -11.62 24.95 3.01
CA TYR A 284 -12.46 25.95 2.34
C TYR A 284 -13.95 25.78 2.72
N PRO A 285 -14.75 26.87 2.68
CA PRO A 285 -16.18 26.81 3.01
C PRO A 285 -16.92 25.79 2.13
N GLY A 286 -17.68 24.88 2.77
CA GLY A 286 -18.43 23.83 2.07
C GLY A 286 -17.61 22.60 1.70
N TYR A 287 -16.37 22.48 2.18
CA TYR A 287 -15.61 21.25 1.99
C TYR A 287 -16.30 20.06 2.67
N ASP A 288 -16.59 19.07 1.88
CA ASP A 288 -16.98 17.74 2.35
C ASP A 288 -16.26 16.71 1.46
N GLN A 289 -15.44 15.87 2.08
CA GLN A 289 -14.69 14.84 1.38
C GLN A 289 -15.58 13.92 0.53
N ALA A 290 -16.82 13.67 0.96
CA ALA A 290 -17.76 12.80 0.26
C ALA A 290 -18.28 13.43 -1.06
N THR A 291 -18.25 14.76 -1.17
CA THR A 291 -18.77 15.49 -2.33
C THR A 291 -17.69 16.00 -3.27
N VAL A 292 -16.40 15.83 -2.92
CA VAL A 292 -15.28 16.21 -3.80
C VAL A 292 -15.24 15.29 -5.02
N THR A 293 -15.47 15.87 -6.20
CA THR A 293 -15.45 15.16 -7.49
C THR A 293 -14.19 15.42 -8.32
N GLY A 294 -13.41 16.45 -7.97
CA GLY A 294 -12.21 16.85 -8.68
C GLY A 294 -10.91 16.58 -7.92
N SER A 295 -9.78 16.69 -8.61
CA SER A 295 -8.46 16.59 -8.03
C SER A 295 -8.14 17.81 -7.15
N LEU A 296 -7.63 17.58 -5.95
CA LEU A 296 -7.00 18.60 -5.09
C LEU A 296 -5.46 18.59 -5.23
N MET A 297 -4.94 17.95 -6.28
CA MET A 297 -3.50 17.80 -6.54
C MET A 297 -3.04 18.56 -7.78
N ALA A 298 -3.86 19.46 -8.33
CA ALA A 298 -3.54 20.16 -9.58
C ALA A 298 -2.30 21.07 -9.46
N SER A 299 -2.01 21.58 -8.28
CA SER A 299 -0.83 22.43 -7.99
C SER A 299 0.49 21.67 -7.93
N LEU A 300 0.47 20.33 -7.78
CA LEU A 300 1.67 19.51 -7.92
C LEU A 300 2.11 19.50 -9.38
N THR A 301 3.21 20.18 -9.68
CA THR A 301 3.69 20.31 -11.06
C THR A 301 4.40 19.04 -11.55
N VAL A 302 4.31 18.77 -12.85
CA VAL A 302 5.05 17.69 -13.51
C VAL A 302 6.57 17.87 -13.34
N THR A 303 7.05 19.10 -13.35
CA THR A 303 8.48 19.40 -13.14
C THR A 303 8.94 18.96 -11.74
N ALA A 304 8.17 19.23 -10.70
CA ALA A 304 8.50 18.79 -9.35
C ALA A 304 8.48 17.25 -9.22
N ALA A 305 7.47 16.58 -9.80
CA ALA A 305 7.37 15.13 -9.80
C ALA A 305 8.53 14.48 -10.59
N CYS A 306 8.90 15.03 -11.74
CA CYS A 306 10.02 14.57 -12.55
C CYS A 306 11.36 14.74 -11.82
N ALA A 307 11.61 15.89 -11.20
CA ALA A 307 12.81 16.12 -10.41
C ALA A 307 12.93 15.13 -9.25
N ALA A 308 11.83 14.90 -8.52
CA ALA A 308 11.81 13.91 -7.43
C ALA A 308 12.08 12.47 -7.92
N ALA A 309 11.54 12.08 -9.08
CA ALA A 309 11.81 10.78 -9.69
C ALA A 309 13.28 10.61 -10.09
N VAL A 310 13.88 11.63 -10.70
CA VAL A 310 15.30 11.65 -11.09
C VAL A 310 16.21 11.57 -9.84
N GLU A 311 15.91 12.33 -8.80
CA GLU A 311 16.68 12.28 -7.54
C GLU A 311 16.54 10.93 -6.82
N LEU A 312 15.36 10.34 -6.83
CA LEU A 312 15.18 8.97 -6.32
C LEU A 312 16.02 7.98 -7.14
N TRP A 313 15.95 8.04 -8.48
CA TRP A 313 16.68 7.15 -9.38
C TRP A 313 18.20 7.19 -9.21
N LYS A 314 18.77 8.36 -8.93
CA LYS A 314 20.21 8.52 -8.65
C LYS A 314 20.68 7.78 -7.41
N ARG A 315 19.80 7.58 -6.43
CA ARG A 315 20.11 6.91 -5.15
C ARG A 315 20.00 5.39 -5.22
N ILE A 316 19.41 4.87 -6.31
CA ILE A 316 19.24 3.42 -6.48
C ILE A 316 20.56 2.83 -6.97
N PRO A 317 21.07 1.76 -6.33
CA PRO A 317 22.23 1.04 -6.82
C PRO A 317 22.00 0.59 -8.26
N LYS A 318 22.90 0.94 -9.17
CA LYS A 318 22.88 0.40 -10.54
C LYS A 318 23.36 -1.04 -10.46
N ILE A 319 22.47 -1.99 -10.71
CA ILE A 319 22.78 -3.42 -10.84
C ILE A 319 23.45 -3.66 -12.18
#